data_bf01bced88e9ecf7928af5994a41ff7b
#
_entry.id   bf01bced88e9ecf7928af5994a41ff7b
#
_cell.length_a   1.000
_cell.length_b   1.000
_cell.length_c   1.000
_cell.angle_alpha   90.00
_cell.angle_beta   90.00
_cell.angle_gamma   90.00
#
_symmetry.space_group_name_H-M   'P 1'
#
loop_
_entity.id
_entity.type
_entity.pdbx_description
1 polymer ?
#
loop_
_entity_poly.entity_id
_entity_poly.type
_entity_poly.pdbx_seq_one_letter_code
_entity_poly.pdbx_strand_id
1 'polypeptide(L)'
;MVPWTCFEMWRPCFPHGVHHYRIVLRGKSYDAEKNGKLIGQFAELEPAQRCLEASAQRAEAWRARRMARVMAKTRAALAEEIRRDVPFERLFAAMFSVLQRRHERAGDGELLLNVSDPEQMLDRFLQTCTVRQVRMLREIALEAGRGPAAVAPMRMRVGRYKAA
;
A
#
# COMPACT_ATOMS: atom_id res chain seq x y z
N MET A 1 38.70 25.44 -17.37
CA MET A 1 38.54 23.99 -17.64
C MET A 1 37.07 23.66 -17.51
N VAL A 2 36.42 23.21 -18.57
CA VAL A 2 34.99 22.84 -18.52
C VAL A 2 34.88 21.51 -17.73
N PRO A 3 34.03 21.42 -16.69
CA PRO A 3 33.87 20.19 -15.92
C PRO A 3 33.26 19.08 -16.81
N TRP A 4 33.89 17.90 -16.82
CA TRP A 4 33.41 16.75 -17.58
C TRP A 4 32.43 15.92 -16.78
N THR A 5 31.21 15.73 -17.30
CA THR A 5 30.22 14.83 -16.71
C THR A 5 30.58 13.41 -17.09
N CYS A 6 30.99 12.59 -16.10
CA CYS A 6 31.39 11.19 -16.27
C CYS A 6 30.22 10.21 -16.14
N PHE A 7 29.17 10.61 -15.44
CA PHE A 7 27.98 9.79 -15.18
C PHE A 7 26.78 10.69 -14.90
N GLU A 8 25.61 10.28 -15.40
CA GLU A 8 24.37 11.01 -15.19
C GLU A 8 23.19 10.03 -15.02
N MET A 9 22.31 10.31 -14.07
CA MET A 9 21.14 9.50 -13.76
C MET A 9 19.97 10.37 -13.33
N TRP A 10 18.81 10.09 -13.88
CA TRP A 10 17.54 10.75 -13.54
C TRP A 10 16.64 9.77 -12.78
N ARG A 11 16.12 10.18 -11.63
CA ARG A 11 15.20 9.36 -10.82
C ARG A 11 13.95 10.16 -10.50
N PRO A 12 12.74 9.58 -10.73
CA PRO A 12 11.49 10.27 -10.42
C PRO A 12 11.41 10.67 -8.95
N CYS A 13 10.94 11.88 -8.67
CA CYS A 13 10.68 12.39 -7.32
C CYS A 13 9.24 12.88 -7.23
N PHE A 14 8.33 11.98 -6.89
CA PHE A 14 6.94 12.34 -6.70
C PHE A 14 6.75 13.12 -5.36
N PRO A 15 5.93 14.20 -5.29
CA PRO A 15 5.10 14.76 -6.36
C PRO A 15 5.79 15.82 -7.22
N HIS A 16 7.06 16.14 -6.99
CA HIS A 16 7.70 17.37 -7.45
C HIS A 16 8.75 17.17 -8.57
N GLY A 17 8.62 16.19 -9.43
CA GLY A 17 9.49 16.07 -10.59
C GLY A 17 10.55 14.97 -10.49
N VAL A 18 11.80 15.28 -10.86
CA VAL A 18 12.87 14.29 -11.01
C VAL A 18 14.10 14.75 -10.24
N HIS A 19 14.74 13.83 -9.51
CA HIS A 19 16.07 14.07 -8.98
C HIS A 19 17.11 13.80 -10.05
N HIS A 20 17.98 14.75 -10.25
CA HIS A 20 19.14 14.65 -11.12
C HIS A 20 20.37 14.32 -10.29
N TYR A 21 21.03 13.22 -10.64
CA TYR A 21 22.29 12.78 -10.04
C TYR A 21 23.36 12.77 -11.12
N ARG A 22 24.53 13.34 -10.84
CA ARG A 22 25.65 13.35 -11.78
C ARG A 22 26.98 13.26 -11.07
N ILE A 23 27.99 12.76 -11.79
CA ILE A 23 29.39 12.80 -11.39
C ILE A 23 30.14 13.70 -12.32
N VAL A 24 30.82 14.65 -11.76
CA VAL A 24 31.58 15.66 -12.50
C VAL A 24 33.06 15.51 -12.12
N LEU A 25 33.93 15.36 -13.13
CA LEU A 25 35.36 15.40 -12.91
C LEU A 25 35.85 16.86 -12.77
N ARG A 26 36.39 17.20 -11.61
CA ARG A 26 36.99 18.50 -11.32
C ARG A 26 38.45 18.34 -10.91
N GLY A 27 39.35 18.60 -11.85
CA GLY A 27 40.78 18.38 -11.64
C GLY A 27 41.10 16.86 -11.51
N LYS A 28 41.47 16.44 -10.30
CA LYS A 28 41.79 15.04 -9.99
C LYS A 28 40.70 14.32 -9.15
N SER A 29 39.57 14.98 -8.92
CA SER A 29 38.49 14.42 -8.09
C SER A 29 37.17 14.26 -8.85
N TYR A 30 36.39 13.26 -8.44
CA TYR A 30 35.04 12.99 -8.92
C TYR A 30 34.03 13.50 -7.89
N ASP A 31 33.34 14.58 -8.27
CA ASP A 31 32.31 15.21 -7.46
C ASP A 31 30.97 14.56 -7.75
N ALA A 32 30.40 13.88 -6.75
CA ALA A 32 29.05 13.35 -6.81
C ALA A 32 28.05 14.44 -6.43
N GLU A 33 27.12 14.77 -7.32
CA GLU A 33 26.14 15.85 -7.15
C GLU A 33 24.71 15.31 -7.25
N LYS A 34 23.83 15.89 -6.44
CA LYS A 34 22.37 15.69 -6.50
C LYS A 34 21.68 17.03 -6.69
N ASN A 35 20.93 17.22 -7.79
CA ASN A 35 20.27 18.48 -8.14
C ASN A 35 21.25 19.68 -8.09
N GLY A 36 22.47 19.48 -8.56
CA GLY A 36 23.53 20.48 -8.55
C GLY A 36 24.21 20.74 -7.20
N LYS A 37 23.84 20.01 -6.15
CA LYS A 37 24.50 20.09 -4.83
C LYS A 37 25.49 18.94 -4.65
N LEU A 38 26.69 19.26 -4.21
CA LEU A 38 27.71 18.27 -3.87
C LEU A 38 27.24 17.38 -2.72
N ILE A 39 27.33 16.06 -2.89
CA ILE A 39 27.03 15.05 -1.85
C ILE A 39 28.25 14.22 -1.45
N GLY A 40 29.31 14.25 -2.23
CA GLY A 40 30.57 13.60 -1.92
C GLY A 40 31.63 13.91 -2.96
N GLN A 41 32.90 13.82 -2.56
CA GLN A 41 34.07 14.01 -3.42
C GLN A 41 34.96 12.78 -3.28
N PHE A 42 35.45 12.24 -4.38
CA PHE A 42 36.14 10.95 -4.44
C PHE A 42 37.35 11.02 -5.36
N ALA A 43 38.39 10.26 -5.06
CA ALA A 43 39.55 10.14 -5.92
C ALA A 43 39.29 9.25 -7.14
N GLU A 44 38.29 8.36 -7.06
CA GLU A 44 37.98 7.36 -8.07
C GLU A 44 36.50 7.44 -8.48
N LEU A 45 36.18 7.02 -9.70
CA LEU A 45 34.84 7.06 -10.28
C LEU A 45 33.89 6.07 -9.59
N GLU A 46 34.35 4.85 -9.32
CA GLU A 46 33.49 3.79 -8.78
C GLU A 46 32.94 4.09 -7.39
N PRO A 47 33.71 4.59 -6.39
CA PRO A 47 33.18 5.07 -5.13
C PRO A 47 32.17 6.21 -5.29
N ALA A 48 32.37 7.13 -6.26
CA ALA A 48 31.44 8.20 -6.55
C ALA A 48 30.10 7.64 -7.07
N GLN A 49 30.13 6.67 -7.97
CA GLN A 49 28.93 5.98 -8.47
C GLN A 49 28.16 5.29 -7.34
N ARG A 50 28.86 4.52 -6.50
CA ARG A 50 28.25 3.86 -5.32
C ARG A 50 27.59 4.86 -4.38
N CYS A 51 28.20 6.02 -4.17
CA CYS A 51 27.61 7.11 -3.36
C CYS A 51 26.30 7.63 -3.96
N LEU A 52 26.26 7.87 -5.26
CA LEU A 52 25.01 8.31 -5.95
C LEU A 52 23.91 7.27 -5.88
N GLU A 53 24.23 6.01 -6.17
CA GLU A 53 23.28 4.89 -6.11
C GLU A 53 22.70 4.73 -4.70
N ALA A 54 23.56 4.73 -3.67
CA ALA A 54 23.11 4.68 -2.28
C ALA A 54 22.23 5.88 -1.89
N SER A 55 22.53 7.07 -2.41
CA SER A 55 21.69 8.27 -2.20
C SER A 55 20.33 8.14 -2.89
N ALA A 56 20.30 7.59 -4.11
CA ALA A 56 19.06 7.33 -4.85
C ALA A 56 18.19 6.29 -4.14
N GLN A 57 18.78 5.16 -3.74
CA GLN A 57 18.10 4.09 -3.00
C GLN A 57 17.50 4.60 -1.67
N ARG A 58 18.25 5.40 -0.89
CA ARG A 58 17.73 6.01 0.34
C ARG A 58 16.54 6.92 0.07
N ALA A 59 16.57 7.72 -1.00
CA ALA A 59 15.46 8.59 -1.39
C ALA A 59 14.22 7.78 -1.81
N GLU A 60 14.40 6.67 -2.53
CA GLU A 60 13.33 5.76 -2.93
C GLU A 60 12.72 5.05 -1.71
N ALA A 61 13.54 4.51 -0.81
CA ALA A 61 13.07 3.86 0.41
C ALA A 61 12.30 4.83 1.33
N TRP A 62 12.78 6.07 1.48
CA TRP A 62 12.07 7.10 2.24
C TRP A 62 10.70 7.42 1.63
N ARG A 63 10.64 7.54 0.30
CA ARG A 63 9.40 7.78 -0.46
C ARG A 63 8.41 6.64 -0.26
N ALA A 64 8.85 5.40 -0.42
CA ALA A 64 8.03 4.22 -0.23
C ALA A 64 7.42 4.18 1.19
N ARG A 65 8.23 4.46 2.22
CA ARG A 65 7.76 4.55 3.61
C ARG A 65 6.74 5.67 3.81
N ARG A 66 6.97 6.84 3.22
CA ARG A 66 6.04 7.97 3.30
C ARG A 66 4.71 7.65 2.64
N MET A 67 4.73 7.08 1.43
CA MET A 67 3.52 6.66 0.71
C MET A 67 2.76 5.60 1.48
N ALA A 68 3.45 4.60 2.03
CA ALA A 68 2.82 3.57 2.86
C ALA A 68 2.09 4.17 4.08
N ARG A 69 2.72 5.16 4.76
CA ARG A 69 2.09 5.87 5.89
C ARG A 69 0.85 6.68 5.47
N VAL A 70 0.93 7.39 4.34
CA VAL A 70 -0.22 8.16 3.81
C VAL A 70 -1.37 7.20 3.47
N MET A 71 -1.09 6.12 2.75
CA MET A 71 -2.10 5.12 2.39
C MET A 71 -2.72 4.44 3.62
N ALA A 72 -1.92 4.14 4.65
CA ALA A 72 -2.43 3.57 5.89
C ALA A 72 -3.37 4.54 6.62
N LYS A 73 -3.02 5.84 6.71
CA LYS A 73 -3.88 6.87 7.29
C LYS A 73 -5.19 7.05 6.51
N THR A 74 -5.10 7.12 5.19
CA THR A 74 -6.29 7.25 4.33
C THR A 74 -7.21 6.04 4.48
N ARG A 75 -6.65 4.84 4.53
CA ARG A 75 -7.41 3.60 4.75
C ARG A 75 -8.11 3.59 6.11
N ALA A 76 -7.40 3.96 7.19
CA ALA A 76 -7.96 4.02 8.53
C ALA A 76 -9.12 5.02 8.61
N ALA A 77 -8.93 6.23 8.08
CA ALA A 77 -9.98 7.25 8.05
C ALA A 77 -11.22 6.78 7.28
N LEU A 78 -11.02 6.12 6.13
CA LEU A 78 -12.10 5.58 5.32
C LEU A 78 -12.81 4.41 6.03
N ALA A 79 -12.09 3.57 6.75
CA ALA A 79 -12.67 2.48 7.54
C ALA A 79 -13.55 3.01 8.68
N GLU A 80 -13.13 4.08 9.36
CA GLU A 80 -13.94 4.76 10.38
C GLU A 80 -15.19 5.43 9.78
N GLU A 81 -15.05 6.10 8.64
CA GLU A 81 -16.19 6.67 7.91
C GLU A 81 -17.24 5.62 7.57
N ILE A 82 -16.79 4.48 7.01
CA ILE A 82 -17.69 3.39 6.64
C ILE A 82 -18.42 2.81 7.84
N ARG A 83 -17.74 2.60 8.97
CA ARG A 83 -18.36 2.09 10.20
C ARG A 83 -19.42 3.04 10.75
N ARG A 84 -19.25 4.33 10.54
CA ARG A 84 -20.24 5.34 10.94
C ARG A 84 -21.47 5.36 10.04
N ASP A 85 -21.23 5.22 8.74
CA ASP A 85 -22.27 5.40 7.70
C ASP A 85 -23.08 4.13 7.42
N VAL A 86 -22.50 2.95 7.70
CA VAL A 86 -23.07 1.65 7.31
C VAL A 86 -23.19 0.75 8.53
N PRO A 87 -24.38 0.16 8.80
CA PRO A 87 -24.56 -0.80 9.87
C PRO A 87 -23.60 -1.99 9.78
N PHE A 88 -23.16 -2.49 10.94
CA PHE A 88 -22.21 -3.59 11.03
C PHE A 88 -22.62 -4.82 10.22
N GLU A 89 -23.89 -5.24 10.32
CA GLU A 89 -24.43 -6.41 9.65
C GLU A 89 -24.28 -6.33 8.12
N ARG A 90 -24.45 -5.14 7.57
CA ARG A 90 -24.31 -4.89 6.12
C ARG A 90 -22.83 -4.90 5.71
N LEU A 91 -21.96 -4.32 6.52
CA LEU A 91 -20.52 -4.36 6.27
C LEU A 91 -19.99 -5.79 6.34
N PHE A 92 -20.43 -6.54 7.33
CA PHE A 92 -20.03 -7.94 7.50
C PHE A 92 -20.53 -8.81 6.34
N ALA A 93 -21.79 -8.66 5.92
CA ALA A 93 -22.34 -9.35 4.75
C ALA A 93 -21.58 -9.01 3.45
N ALA A 94 -21.25 -7.72 3.24
CA ALA A 94 -20.47 -7.29 2.10
C ALA A 94 -19.05 -7.88 2.12
N MET A 95 -18.39 -7.90 3.27
CA MET A 95 -17.09 -8.55 3.47
C MET A 95 -17.16 -10.04 3.12
N PHE A 96 -18.16 -10.75 3.63
CA PHE A 96 -18.36 -12.16 3.34
C PHE A 96 -18.53 -12.41 1.85
N SER A 97 -19.37 -11.62 1.16
CA SER A 97 -19.56 -11.71 -0.30
C SER A 97 -18.26 -11.51 -1.08
N VAL A 98 -17.40 -10.60 -0.63
CA VAL A 98 -16.09 -10.37 -1.26
C VAL A 98 -15.16 -11.56 -1.03
N LEU A 99 -15.13 -12.12 0.17
CA LEU A 99 -14.31 -13.28 0.51
C LEU A 99 -14.78 -14.51 -0.25
N GLN A 100 -16.07 -14.77 -0.32
CA GLN A 100 -16.63 -15.88 -1.07
C GLN A 100 -16.29 -15.81 -2.55
N ARG A 101 -16.47 -14.64 -3.21
CA ARG A 101 -16.08 -14.46 -4.61
C ARG A 101 -14.59 -14.68 -4.85
N ARG A 102 -13.73 -14.36 -3.87
CA ARG A 102 -12.28 -14.66 -3.99
C ARG A 102 -12.02 -16.15 -3.89
N HIS A 103 -12.68 -16.82 -2.98
CA HIS A 103 -12.56 -18.25 -2.77
C HIS A 103 -13.04 -19.05 -3.99
N GLU A 104 -14.20 -18.70 -4.53
CA GLU A 104 -14.74 -19.28 -5.76
C GLU A 104 -13.78 -19.12 -6.96
N ARG A 105 -13.12 -17.95 -7.08
CA ARG A 105 -12.13 -17.71 -8.14
C ARG A 105 -10.84 -18.51 -7.94
N ALA A 106 -10.50 -18.86 -6.72
CA ALA A 106 -9.37 -19.72 -6.40
C ALA A 106 -9.66 -21.20 -6.68
N GLY A 107 -10.94 -21.58 -6.89
CA GLY A 107 -11.35 -22.95 -7.13
C GLY A 107 -11.48 -23.80 -5.86
N ASP A 108 -11.50 -23.17 -4.68
CA ASP A 108 -11.42 -23.87 -3.39
C ASP A 108 -12.78 -24.34 -2.82
N GLY A 109 -13.86 -24.26 -3.61
CA GLY A 109 -15.19 -24.71 -3.19
C GLY A 109 -15.95 -23.73 -2.27
N GLU A 110 -16.72 -24.21 -1.29
CA GLU A 110 -17.50 -23.37 -0.40
C GLU A 110 -16.64 -22.79 0.73
N LEU A 111 -16.70 -21.47 0.94
CA LEU A 111 -15.98 -20.80 2.02
C LEU A 111 -16.65 -21.06 3.37
N LEU A 112 -16.04 -21.90 4.19
CA LEU A 112 -16.45 -22.13 5.57
C LEU A 112 -15.64 -21.25 6.51
N LEU A 113 -16.26 -20.19 7.04
CA LEU A 113 -15.64 -19.31 8.02
C LEU A 113 -16.07 -19.71 9.43
N ASN A 114 -15.11 -20.08 10.27
CA ASN A 114 -15.34 -20.21 11.70
C ASN A 114 -15.15 -18.85 12.35
N VAL A 115 -16.26 -18.16 12.63
CA VAL A 115 -16.25 -16.78 13.14
C VAL A 115 -16.56 -16.81 14.63
N SER A 116 -15.55 -16.75 15.47
CA SER A 116 -15.70 -16.58 16.93
C SER A 116 -15.98 -15.13 17.32
N ASP A 117 -15.42 -14.18 16.58
CA ASP A 117 -15.57 -12.74 16.80
C ASP A 117 -15.73 -12.02 15.44
N PRO A 118 -16.99 -11.73 15.05
CA PRO A 118 -17.28 -11.07 13.78
C PRO A 118 -16.70 -9.63 13.67
N GLU A 119 -16.65 -8.89 14.77
CA GLU A 119 -16.12 -7.53 14.79
C GLU A 119 -14.60 -7.54 14.55
N GLN A 120 -13.87 -8.39 15.27
CA GLN A 120 -12.44 -8.55 15.08
C GLN A 120 -12.10 -9.03 13.66
N MET A 121 -12.92 -9.89 13.09
CA MET A 121 -12.74 -10.37 11.73
C MET A 121 -12.91 -9.24 10.70
N LEU A 122 -13.95 -8.41 10.84
CA LEU A 122 -14.16 -7.24 10.00
C LEU A 122 -12.99 -6.26 10.13
N ASP A 123 -12.51 -6.03 11.34
CA ASP A 123 -11.37 -5.15 11.60
C ASP A 123 -10.10 -5.63 10.90
N ARG A 124 -9.76 -6.89 11.05
CA ARG A 124 -8.62 -7.49 10.36
C ARG A 124 -8.76 -7.40 8.84
N PHE A 125 -9.96 -7.67 8.32
CA PHE A 125 -10.23 -7.56 6.90
C PHE A 125 -10.01 -6.12 6.40
N LEU A 126 -10.58 -5.11 7.06
CA LEU A 126 -10.39 -3.70 6.71
C LEU A 126 -8.92 -3.26 6.80
N GLN A 127 -8.16 -3.80 7.76
CA GLN A 127 -6.71 -3.53 7.88
C GLN A 127 -5.89 -4.11 6.72
N THR A 128 -6.31 -5.23 6.14
CA THR A 128 -5.63 -5.86 5.00
C THR A 128 -6.04 -5.28 3.64
N CYS A 129 -7.19 -4.61 3.57
CA CYS A 129 -7.72 -4.04 2.34
C CYS A 129 -6.92 -2.83 1.84
N THR A 130 -6.85 -2.68 0.52
CA THR A 130 -6.42 -1.42 -0.11
C THR A 130 -7.52 -0.37 -0.01
N VAL A 131 -7.19 0.92 -0.17
CA VAL A 131 -8.19 2.02 -0.19
C VAL A 131 -9.29 1.76 -1.22
N ARG A 132 -8.93 1.23 -2.41
CA ARG A 132 -9.90 0.86 -3.46
C ARG A 132 -10.87 -0.23 -3.00
N GLN A 133 -10.36 -1.25 -2.32
CA GLN A 133 -11.18 -2.35 -1.80
C GLN A 133 -12.13 -1.89 -0.69
N VAL A 134 -11.68 -0.99 0.18
CA VAL A 134 -12.53 -0.40 1.23
C VAL A 134 -13.67 0.41 0.62
N ARG A 135 -13.40 1.22 -0.43
CA ARG A 135 -14.45 1.94 -1.18
C ARG A 135 -15.46 1.00 -1.83
N MET A 136 -14.97 -0.03 -2.50
CA MET A 136 -15.82 -1.06 -3.11
C MET A 136 -16.70 -1.77 -2.07
N LEU A 137 -16.16 -2.07 -0.89
CA LEU A 137 -16.92 -2.67 0.22
C LEU A 137 -18.07 -1.74 0.65
N ARG A 138 -17.81 -0.43 0.75
CA ARG A 138 -18.84 0.57 1.05
C ARG A 138 -19.97 0.57 0.01
N GLU A 139 -19.62 0.56 -1.26
CA GLU A 139 -20.60 0.53 -2.36
C GLU A 139 -21.47 -0.72 -2.27
N ILE A 140 -20.88 -1.90 -2.12
CA ILE A 140 -21.62 -3.16 -1.97
C ILE A 140 -22.56 -3.12 -0.75
N ALA A 141 -22.08 -2.61 0.39
CA ALA A 141 -22.88 -2.55 1.62
C ALA A 141 -24.02 -1.54 1.53
N LEU A 142 -23.86 -0.44 0.79
CA LEU A 142 -24.91 0.54 0.54
C LEU A 142 -25.93 0.05 -0.49
N GLU A 143 -25.50 -0.64 -1.54
CA GLU A 143 -26.37 -1.26 -2.54
C GLU A 143 -27.26 -2.34 -1.93
N ALA A 144 -26.70 -3.20 -1.07
CA ALA A 144 -27.46 -4.22 -0.33
C ALA A 144 -28.58 -3.60 0.54
N GLY A 145 -28.50 -2.31 0.88
CA GLY A 145 -29.54 -1.60 1.61
C GLY A 145 -30.64 -0.97 0.76
N ARG A 146 -30.48 -0.93 -0.56
CA ARG A 146 -31.45 -0.33 -1.50
C ARG A 146 -32.38 -1.35 -2.16
N GLY A 147 -32.05 -2.64 -2.11
CA GLY A 147 -32.88 -3.71 -2.67
C GLY A 147 -33.88 -4.28 -1.66
N PRO A 148 -35.01 -4.86 -2.10
CA PRO A 148 -35.85 -5.64 -1.22
C PRO A 148 -34.99 -6.74 -0.62
N ALA A 149 -35.12 -6.94 0.69
CA ALA A 149 -34.31 -7.80 1.53
C ALA A 149 -34.22 -9.27 1.02
N ALA A 150 -33.39 -9.49 0.02
CA ALA A 150 -33.00 -10.81 -0.45
C ALA A 150 -31.56 -11.11 -0.01
N VAL A 151 -31.27 -10.89 1.27
CA VAL A 151 -30.16 -11.57 1.90
C VAL A 151 -30.67 -12.97 2.18
N ALA A 152 -30.32 -13.94 1.31
CA ALA A 152 -30.54 -15.33 1.61
C ALA A 152 -29.98 -15.60 3.04
N PRO A 153 -30.72 -16.33 3.90
CA PRO A 153 -30.32 -16.50 5.28
C PRO A 153 -28.92 -17.11 5.30
N MET A 154 -27.98 -16.33 5.77
CA MET A 154 -26.58 -16.72 5.95
C MET A 154 -26.60 -17.92 6.89
N ARG A 155 -26.36 -19.13 6.39
CA ARG A 155 -26.21 -20.32 7.23
C ARG A 155 -24.86 -20.21 7.95
N MET A 156 -24.82 -19.41 9.02
CA MET A 156 -23.71 -19.43 9.96
C MET A 156 -23.79 -20.72 10.78
N ARG A 157 -22.92 -21.67 10.52
CA ARG A 157 -22.64 -22.73 11.49
C ARG A 157 -21.70 -22.16 12.54
N VAL A 158 -22.26 -21.74 13.66
CA VAL A 158 -21.49 -21.47 14.87
C VAL A 158 -21.05 -22.83 15.43
N GLY A 159 -19.83 -23.24 15.09
CA GLY A 159 -19.23 -24.44 15.65
C GLY A 159 -18.87 -24.20 17.12
N ARG A 160 -19.62 -24.72 18.06
CA ARG A 160 -19.15 -24.86 19.44
C ARG A 160 -18.09 -25.96 19.47
N TYR A 161 -16.83 -25.59 19.56
CA TYR A 161 -15.79 -26.53 19.95
C TYR A 161 -16.03 -26.93 21.41
N LYS A 162 -16.37 -28.20 21.67
CA LYS A 162 -16.18 -28.79 22.97
C LYS A 162 -14.67 -28.95 23.15
N ALA A 163 -14.11 -28.25 24.15
CA ALA A 163 -12.77 -28.55 24.64
C ALA A 163 -12.77 -29.99 25.14
N ALA A 164 -11.84 -30.79 24.60
CA ALA A 164 -11.48 -32.09 25.15
C ALA A 164 -10.34 -31.93 26.13
#